data_86dd7f04c6051654305e39beee39534b
#
_entry.id   86dd7f04c6051654305e39beee39534b
#
_cell.length_a   1.000
_cell.length_b   1.000
_cell.length_c   1.000
_cell.angle_alpha   90.00
_cell.angle_beta   90.00
_cell.angle_gamma   90.00
#
_symmetry.space_group_name_H-M   'P 1'
#
loop_
_entity.id
_entity.type
_entity.pdbx_description
1 polymer ?
#
loop_
_entity_poly.entity_id
_entity_poly.type
_entity_poly.pdbx_seq_one_letter_code
_entity_poly.pdbx_strand_id
1 'polypeptide(L)'
;MREEFDDYQREEQQRSLLEAELAPGETILWQGAPQGRVKVQGAGVLRVFGIFWLGFSLFWELSALSTLFTGNLMGIFFPLFGLPFVGVGVWLVFLQPRRQRRQMESALYAVTHRRAMVLTTQPSRVVRSLPLEAVRSMEKRVGPDGRGELYFDTAPAGYGYEDSYDGGARRRGAVFAFYGVDADAAQCAVQQRLSALRKGADGNGA
;
A
#
# COMPACT_ATOMS: atom_id res chain seq x y z
N MET A 1 -23.97 -15.77 -12.31
CA MET A 1 -24.74 -16.18 -11.10
C MET A 1 -23.83 -16.56 -9.91
N ARG A 2 -22.86 -17.47 -10.06
CA ARG A 2 -21.94 -17.83 -8.95
C ARG A 2 -20.92 -16.72 -8.65
N GLU A 3 -20.36 -16.11 -9.68
CA GLU A 3 -19.41 -14.97 -9.55
C GLU A 3 -20.10 -13.74 -8.97
N GLU A 4 -21.31 -13.40 -9.38
CA GLU A 4 -22.09 -12.29 -8.81
C GLU A 4 -22.42 -12.48 -7.33
N PHE A 5 -22.69 -13.73 -6.92
CA PHE A 5 -22.98 -14.05 -5.53
C PHE A 5 -21.70 -13.93 -4.66
N ASP A 6 -20.56 -14.38 -5.20
CA ASP A 6 -19.27 -14.27 -4.51
C ASP A 6 -18.81 -12.80 -4.39
N ASP A 7 -19.11 -11.97 -5.38
CA ASP A 7 -18.78 -10.53 -5.35
C ASP A 7 -19.68 -9.79 -4.34
N TYR A 8 -20.97 -10.10 -4.32
CA TYR A 8 -21.91 -9.53 -3.33
C TYR A 8 -21.51 -9.88 -1.89
N GLN A 9 -21.15 -11.13 -1.65
CA GLN A 9 -20.68 -11.56 -0.32
C GLN A 9 -19.37 -10.87 0.11
N ARG A 10 -18.46 -10.62 -0.83
CA ARG A 10 -17.24 -9.86 -0.55
C ARG A 10 -17.53 -8.42 -0.19
N GLU A 11 -18.39 -7.76 -0.93
CA GLU A 11 -18.79 -6.37 -0.65
C GLU A 11 -19.44 -6.23 0.71
N GLU A 12 -20.35 -7.15 1.06
CA GLU A 12 -21.02 -7.15 2.35
C GLU A 12 -20.05 -7.42 3.51
N GLN A 13 -19.12 -8.35 3.33
CA GLN A 13 -18.05 -8.61 4.30
C GLN A 13 -17.09 -7.42 4.45
N GLN A 14 -16.74 -6.75 3.35
CA GLN A 14 -15.92 -5.55 3.38
C GLN A 14 -16.62 -4.42 4.12
N ARG A 15 -17.91 -4.23 3.86
CA ARG A 15 -18.74 -3.24 4.53
C ARG A 15 -18.85 -3.49 6.03
N SER A 16 -19.08 -4.72 6.45
CA SER A 16 -19.14 -5.08 7.87
C SER A 16 -17.83 -4.82 8.60
N LEU A 17 -16.68 -5.05 7.94
CA LEU A 17 -15.37 -4.76 8.51
C LEU A 17 -15.14 -3.24 8.68
N LEU A 18 -15.62 -2.43 7.74
CA LEU A 18 -15.54 -0.98 7.84
C LEU A 18 -16.48 -0.43 8.89
N GLU A 19 -17.72 -0.93 8.95
CA GLU A 19 -18.73 -0.54 9.92
C GLU A 19 -18.28 -0.80 11.37
N ALA A 20 -17.54 -1.88 11.60
CA ALA A 20 -16.97 -2.21 12.91
C ALA A 20 -15.93 -1.19 13.41
N GLU A 21 -15.37 -0.35 12.52
CA GLU A 21 -14.39 0.68 12.86
C GLU A 21 -15.01 2.10 12.92
N LEU A 22 -16.29 2.23 12.66
CA LEU A 22 -16.97 3.52 12.72
C LEU A 22 -17.20 3.96 14.16
N ALA A 23 -17.05 5.25 14.39
CA ALA A 23 -17.49 5.86 15.64
C ALA A 23 -19.03 5.93 15.69
N PRO A 24 -19.63 5.97 16.89
CA PRO A 24 -21.07 6.13 17.03
C PRO A 24 -21.60 7.36 16.25
N GLY A 25 -22.58 7.12 15.38
CA GLY A 25 -23.16 8.15 14.52
C GLY A 25 -22.31 8.52 13.29
N GLU A 26 -21.22 7.81 13.04
CA GLU A 26 -20.41 8.00 11.84
C GLU A 26 -21.01 7.25 10.64
N THR A 27 -21.14 7.93 9.49
CA THR A 27 -21.73 7.35 8.28
C THR A 27 -20.70 7.32 7.15
N ILE A 28 -20.70 6.23 6.38
CA ILE A 28 -19.85 6.07 5.20
C ILE A 28 -20.51 6.83 4.03
N LEU A 29 -19.74 7.73 3.41
CA LEU A 29 -20.14 8.45 2.20
C LEU A 29 -19.70 7.73 0.94
N TRP A 30 -18.54 7.09 1.01
CA TRP A 30 -17.96 6.32 -0.08
C TRP A 30 -17.09 5.20 0.47
N GLN A 31 -17.08 4.05 -0.18
CA GLN A 31 -16.20 2.93 0.10
C GLN A 31 -15.65 2.35 -1.19
N GLY A 32 -14.46 1.78 -1.12
CA GLY A 32 -13.82 1.13 -2.25
C GLY A 32 -12.70 0.20 -1.82
N ALA A 33 -12.38 -0.73 -2.69
CA ALA A 33 -11.23 -1.61 -2.56
C ALA A 33 -10.31 -1.44 -3.77
N PRO A 34 -9.01 -1.71 -3.64
CA PRO A 34 -8.09 -1.70 -4.76
C PRO A 34 -8.55 -2.69 -5.82
N GLN A 35 -8.74 -2.21 -7.03
CA GLN A 35 -9.09 -3.05 -8.16
C GLN A 35 -7.96 -3.03 -9.17
N GLY A 36 -7.60 -4.22 -9.72
CA GLY A 36 -6.56 -4.35 -10.72
C GLY A 36 -5.13 -4.41 -10.15
N ARG A 37 -4.14 -4.18 -11.01
CA ARG A 37 -2.74 -4.22 -10.61
C ARG A 37 -2.32 -2.92 -9.96
N VAL A 38 -2.32 -2.87 -8.63
CA VAL A 38 -1.72 -1.74 -7.90
C VAL A 38 -0.22 -1.70 -8.17
N LYS A 39 0.28 -0.59 -8.69
CA LYS A 39 1.71 -0.37 -8.89
C LYS A 39 2.32 -0.03 -7.53
N VAL A 40 3.18 -0.93 -7.03
CA VAL A 40 3.94 -0.66 -5.80
C VAL A 40 5.05 0.32 -6.17
N GLN A 41 4.91 1.57 -5.73
CA GLN A 41 5.97 2.59 -5.90
C GLN A 41 7.22 2.15 -5.09
N GLY A 42 8.41 2.39 -5.65
CA GLY A 42 9.68 2.02 -5.00
C GLY A 42 10.09 0.55 -5.14
N ALA A 43 9.18 -0.34 -5.51
CA ALA A 43 9.51 -1.76 -5.71
C ALA A 43 10.51 -2.00 -6.85
N GLY A 44 10.64 -1.05 -7.78
CA GLY A 44 11.55 -1.16 -8.93
C GLY A 44 13.01 -1.19 -8.53
N VAL A 45 13.46 -0.26 -7.70
CA VAL A 45 14.87 -0.15 -7.28
C VAL A 45 15.28 -1.37 -6.47
N LEU A 46 14.47 -1.75 -5.51
CA LEU A 46 14.75 -2.91 -4.67
C LEU A 46 14.72 -4.23 -5.46
N ARG A 47 13.86 -4.31 -6.48
CA ARG A 47 13.80 -5.47 -7.37
C ARG A 47 15.04 -5.55 -8.26
N VAL A 48 15.49 -4.42 -8.83
CA VAL A 48 16.73 -4.36 -9.65
C VAL A 48 17.92 -4.76 -8.80
N PHE A 49 18.04 -4.21 -7.58
CA PHE A 49 19.07 -4.60 -6.63
C PHE A 49 18.99 -6.10 -6.30
N GLY A 50 17.79 -6.62 -6.05
CA GLY A 50 17.58 -8.04 -5.77
C GLY A 50 18.00 -8.96 -6.91
N ILE A 51 17.74 -8.58 -8.16
CA ILE A 51 18.17 -9.32 -9.35
C ILE A 51 19.70 -9.35 -9.43
N PHE A 52 20.34 -8.19 -9.25
CA PHE A 52 21.82 -8.10 -9.24
C PHE A 52 22.41 -8.95 -8.12
N TRP A 53 21.86 -8.82 -6.91
CA TRP A 53 22.27 -9.59 -5.73
C TRP A 53 22.12 -11.10 -5.94
N LEU A 54 20.99 -11.53 -6.47
CA LEU A 54 20.73 -12.95 -6.75
C LEU A 54 21.67 -13.48 -7.81
N GLY A 55 21.92 -12.73 -8.89
CA GLY A 55 22.86 -13.10 -9.93
C GLY A 55 24.28 -13.27 -9.39
N PHE A 56 24.74 -12.32 -8.57
CA PHE A 56 26.04 -12.40 -7.92
C PHE A 56 26.12 -13.60 -6.96
N SER A 57 25.07 -13.81 -6.15
CA SER A 57 25.05 -14.95 -5.20
C SER A 57 25.07 -16.30 -5.92
N LEU A 58 24.35 -16.44 -7.03
CA LEU A 58 24.37 -17.66 -7.83
C LEU A 58 25.74 -17.89 -8.50
N PHE A 59 26.36 -16.83 -9.02
CA PHE A 59 27.71 -16.92 -9.57
C PHE A 59 28.71 -17.37 -8.51
N TRP A 60 28.65 -16.77 -7.31
CA TRP A 60 29.48 -17.17 -6.17
C TRP A 60 29.26 -18.64 -5.80
N GLU A 61 28.02 -19.08 -5.71
CA GLU A 61 27.64 -20.44 -5.32
C GLU A 61 28.16 -21.47 -6.34
N LEU A 62 28.02 -21.18 -7.64
CA LEU A 62 28.59 -22.03 -8.71
C LEU A 62 30.11 -22.15 -8.60
N SER A 63 30.77 -21.02 -8.28
CA SER A 63 32.23 -21.00 -8.09
C SER A 63 32.63 -21.78 -6.82
N ALA A 64 31.84 -21.64 -5.73
CA ALA A 64 32.08 -22.38 -4.50
C ALA A 64 31.87 -23.90 -4.67
N LEU A 65 30.82 -24.30 -5.42
CA LEU A 65 30.60 -25.71 -5.76
C LEU A 65 31.77 -26.38 -6.45
N SER A 66 32.53 -25.64 -7.24
CA SER A 66 33.72 -26.16 -7.89
C SER A 66 34.82 -26.65 -6.92
N THR A 67 34.83 -26.09 -5.71
CA THR A 67 35.77 -26.47 -4.65
C THR A 67 35.48 -27.86 -4.04
N LEU A 68 34.25 -28.37 -4.20
CA LEU A 68 33.90 -29.72 -3.75
C LEU A 68 34.68 -30.80 -4.51
N PHE A 69 35.02 -30.54 -5.77
CA PHE A 69 35.78 -31.48 -6.61
C PHE A 69 37.25 -31.57 -6.23
N THR A 70 37.74 -30.65 -5.38
CA THR A 70 39.16 -30.68 -4.94
C THR A 70 39.43 -31.65 -3.79
N GLY A 71 38.39 -32.33 -3.27
CA GLY A 71 38.52 -33.35 -2.22
C GLY A 71 38.87 -32.79 -0.82
N ASN A 72 38.84 -31.48 -0.65
CA ASN A 72 39.14 -30.84 0.62
C ASN A 72 37.87 -30.64 1.46
N LEU A 73 37.92 -31.06 2.73
CA LEU A 73 36.77 -30.91 3.66
C LEU A 73 36.35 -29.44 3.81
N MET A 74 37.29 -28.49 3.70
CA MET A 74 36.99 -27.05 3.68
C MET A 74 36.15 -26.64 2.47
N GLY A 75 36.16 -27.40 1.37
CA GLY A 75 35.32 -27.14 0.20
C GLY A 75 33.82 -27.17 0.47
N ILE A 76 33.37 -27.83 1.54
CA ILE A 76 31.94 -27.90 1.92
C ILE A 76 31.46 -26.61 2.59
N PHE A 77 32.32 -25.91 3.31
CA PHE A 77 31.95 -24.69 4.04
C PHE A 77 31.62 -23.53 3.10
N PHE A 78 32.30 -23.42 1.93
CA PHE A 78 32.07 -22.33 0.99
C PHE A 78 30.65 -22.32 0.41
N PRO A 79 30.13 -23.42 -0.17
CA PRO A 79 28.76 -23.50 -0.63
C PRO A 79 27.74 -23.31 0.49
N LEU A 80 27.99 -23.90 1.67
CA LEU A 80 27.08 -23.75 2.81
C LEU A 80 26.95 -22.29 3.27
N PHE A 81 28.06 -21.54 3.19
CA PHE A 81 28.07 -20.10 3.51
C PHE A 81 27.35 -19.26 2.46
N GLY A 82 27.35 -19.66 1.19
CA GLY A 82 26.66 -18.96 0.10
C GLY A 82 25.14 -19.09 0.11
N LEU A 83 24.58 -20.20 0.61
CA LEU A 83 23.13 -20.45 0.62
C LEU A 83 22.28 -19.34 1.24
N PRO A 84 22.64 -18.74 2.40
CA PRO A 84 21.88 -17.61 2.97
C PRO A 84 21.80 -16.42 2.01
N PHE A 85 22.83 -16.13 1.26
CA PHE A 85 22.86 -15.00 0.29
C PHE A 85 21.93 -15.26 -0.88
N VAL A 86 21.88 -16.49 -1.38
CA VAL A 86 20.90 -16.91 -2.40
C VAL A 86 19.48 -16.78 -1.83
N GLY A 87 19.27 -17.21 -0.58
CA GLY A 87 17.99 -17.07 0.11
C GLY A 87 17.50 -15.63 0.21
N VAL A 88 18.39 -14.69 0.56
CA VAL A 88 18.10 -13.25 0.58
C VAL A 88 17.75 -12.75 -0.83
N GLY A 89 18.49 -13.14 -1.85
CA GLY A 89 18.20 -12.78 -3.25
C GLY A 89 16.82 -13.25 -3.70
N VAL A 90 16.49 -14.51 -3.45
CA VAL A 90 15.17 -15.08 -3.75
C VAL A 90 14.07 -14.34 -2.99
N TRP A 91 14.28 -14.03 -1.72
CA TRP A 91 13.33 -13.28 -0.92
C TRP A 91 13.07 -11.88 -1.50
N LEU A 92 14.12 -11.13 -1.86
CA LEU A 92 13.99 -9.80 -2.44
C LEU A 92 13.27 -9.79 -3.79
N VAL A 93 13.57 -10.76 -4.66
CA VAL A 93 13.03 -10.79 -6.02
C VAL A 93 11.60 -11.32 -6.07
N PHE A 94 11.29 -12.34 -5.27
CA PHE A 94 10.05 -13.09 -5.41
C PHE A 94 9.07 -12.92 -4.23
N LEU A 95 9.55 -12.99 -2.98
CA LEU A 95 8.67 -13.04 -1.82
C LEU A 95 8.20 -11.65 -1.40
N GLN A 96 9.10 -10.68 -1.39
CA GLN A 96 8.80 -9.33 -0.96
C GLN A 96 7.75 -8.65 -1.86
N PRO A 97 7.85 -8.65 -3.21
CA PRO A 97 6.83 -8.03 -4.05
C PRO A 97 5.47 -8.74 -3.96
N ARG A 98 5.47 -10.06 -3.72
CA ARG A 98 4.22 -10.81 -3.48
C ARG A 98 3.54 -10.39 -2.17
N ARG A 99 4.32 -10.20 -1.09
CA ARG A 99 3.78 -9.73 0.20
C ARG A 99 3.22 -8.32 0.08
N GLN A 100 3.94 -7.40 -0.56
CA GLN A 100 3.47 -6.03 -0.77
C GLN A 100 2.17 -5.98 -1.59
N ARG A 101 2.08 -6.78 -2.66
CA ARG A 101 0.84 -6.89 -3.44
C ARG A 101 -0.33 -7.36 -2.60
N ARG A 102 -0.16 -8.45 -1.84
CA ARG A 102 -1.22 -8.97 -0.96
C ARG A 102 -1.69 -7.94 0.06
N GLN A 103 -0.76 -7.17 0.64
CA GLN A 103 -1.10 -6.10 1.57
C GLN A 103 -1.94 -5.00 0.90
N MET A 104 -1.58 -4.59 -0.30
CA MET A 104 -2.35 -3.59 -1.05
C MET A 104 -3.71 -4.12 -1.50
N GLU A 105 -3.76 -5.35 -1.99
CA GLU A 105 -5.01 -6.01 -2.42
C GLU A 105 -5.98 -6.25 -1.24
N SER A 106 -5.47 -6.30 -0.01
CA SER A 106 -6.28 -6.46 1.21
C SER A 106 -6.70 -5.13 1.85
N ALA A 107 -6.38 -4.00 1.21
CA ALA A 107 -6.78 -2.69 1.72
C ALA A 107 -8.25 -2.40 1.38
N LEU A 108 -8.94 -1.79 2.32
CA LEU A 108 -10.26 -1.24 2.15
C LEU A 108 -10.21 0.25 2.44
N TYR A 109 -10.83 1.03 1.59
CA TYR A 109 -10.88 2.48 1.71
C TYR A 109 -12.29 2.93 2.03
N ALA A 110 -12.42 3.90 2.91
CA ALA A 110 -13.68 4.54 3.19
C ALA A 110 -13.50 6.04 3.39
N VAL A 111 -14.48 6.79 2.95
CA VAL A 111 -14.64 8.21 3.26
C VAL A 111 -15.92 8.34 4.07
N THR A 112 -15.79 8.88 5.27
CA THR A 112 -16.92 9.17 6.15
C THR A 112 -17.19 10.68 6.19
N HIS A 113 -18.21 11.08 6.90
CA HIS A 113 -18.47 12.50 7.10
C HIS A 113 -17.44 13.21 8.00
N ARG A 114 -16.51 12.48 8.64
CA ARG A 114 -15.47 13.02 9.53
C ARG A 114 -14.05 12.79 9.05
N ARG A 115 -13.79 11.62 8.47
CA ARG A 115 -12.42 11.17 8.16
C ARG A 115 -12.37 10.31 6.91
N ALA A 116 -11.21 10.27 6.28
CA ALA A 116 -10.83 9.24 5.33
C ALA A 116 -10.17 8.08 6.09
N MET A 117 -10.45 6.85 5.73
CA MET A 117 -9.94 5.64 6.40
C MET A 117 -9.33 4.67 5.42
N VAL A 118 -8.25 4.01 5.85
CA VAL A 118 -7.63 2.87 5.18
C VAL A 118 -7.59 1.72 6.18
N LEU A 119 -8.31 0.67 5.88
CA LEU A 119 -8.29 -0.57 6.65
C LEU A 119 -7.49 -1.60 5.87
N THR A 120 -6.40 -2.08 6.41
CA THR A 120 -5.62 -3.20 5.86
C THR A 120 -5.84 -4.43 6.73
N THR A 121 -6.17 -5.56 6.12
CA THR A 121 -6.51 -6.79 6.87
C THR A 121 -5.36 -7.79 6.94
N GLN A 122 -4.34 -7.67 6.11
CA GLN A 122 -3.19 -8.57 6.07
C GLN A 122 -1.86 -7.80 6.11
N PRO A 123 -0.84 -8.29 6.81
CA PRO A 123 -0.76 -9.48 7.68
C PRO A 123 -1.42 -9.30 9.03
N SER A 124 -1.70 -8.07 9.42
CA SER A 124 -2.40 -7.68 10.63
C SER A 124 -3.45 -6.63 10.29
N ARG A 125 -4.52 -6.58 11.09
CA ARG A 125 -5.52 -5.52 10.94
C ARG A 125 -4.91 -4.19 11.36
N VAL A 126 -4.80 -3.27 10.42
CA VAL A 126 -4.30 -1.91 10.65
C VAL A 126 -5.32 -0.92 10.12
N VAL A 127 -5.76 -0.03 10.97
CA VAL A 127 -6.66 1.07 10.60
C VAL A 127 -5.87 2.37 10.63
N ARG A 128 -5.85 3.07 9.51
CA ARG A 128 -5.31 4.43 9.42
C ARG A 128 -6.45 5.36 9.12
N SER A 129 -6.55 6.44 9.86
CA SER A 129 -7.59 7.44 9.63
C SER A 129 -6.99 8.83 9.54
N LEU A 130 -7.53 9.63 8.63
CA LEU A 130 -7.17 11.01 8.41
C LEU A 130 -8.40 11.88 8.55
N PRO A 131 -8.48 12.77 9.54
CA PRO A 131 -9.57 13.74 9.66
C PRO A 131 -9.66 14.60 8.39
N LEU A 132 -10.84 14.78 7.83
CA LEU A 132 -11.03 15.57 6.61
C LEU A 132 -10.62 17.05 6.79
N GLU A 133 -10.74 17.57 8.01
CA GLU A 133 -10.30 18.93 8.37
C GLU A 133 -8.78 19.12 8.24
N ALA A 134 -8.00 18.04 8.35
CA ALA A 134 -6.55 18.07 8.19
C ALA A 134 -6.10 18.04 6.72
N VAL A 135 -6.99 17.76 5.79
CA VAL A 135 -6.70 17.69 4.35
C VAL A 135 -6.56 19.11 3.79
N ARG A 136 -5.37 19.45 3.32
CA ARG A 136 -5.08 20.73 2.66
C ARG A 136 -5.33 20.70 1.16
N SER A 137 -4.79 19.69 0.51
CA SER A 137 -4.93 19.47 -0.92
C SER A 137 -5.03 18.00 -1.24
N MET A 138 -5.51 17.71 -2.44
CA MET A 138 -5.59 16.35 -2.97
C MET A 138 -4.99 16.34 -4.37
N GLU A 139 -4.16 15.34 -4.64
CA GLU A 139 -3.62 15.06 -5.96
C GLU A 139 -4.24 13.77 -6.47
N LYS A 140 -4.87 13.84 -7.64
CA LYS A 140 -5.45 12.67 -8.30
C LYS A 140 -4.58 12.27 -9.48
N ARG A 141 -4.31 10.98 -9.61
CA ARG A 141 -3.66 10.39 -10.78
C ARG A 141 -4.56 9.29 -11.32
N VAL A 142 -4.98 9.40 -12.56
CA VAL A 142 -5.84 8.41 -13.21
C VAL A 142 -5.05 7.70 -14.30
N GLY A 143 -5.07 6.38 -14.29
CA GLY A 143 -4.46 5.54 -15.32
C GLY A 143 -5.38 5.39 -16.55
N PRO A 144 -4.86 4.79 -17.63
CA PRO A 144 -5.62 4.57 -18.85
C PRO A 144 -6.78 3.57 -18.70
N ASP A 145 -6.78 2.82 -17.61
CA ASP A 145 -7.82 1.85 -17.23
C ASP A 145 -8.98 2.49 -16.41
N GLY A 146 -9.00 3.83 -16.29
CA GLY A 146 -10.00 4.59 -15.53
C GLY A 146 -9.82 4.50 -14.01
N ARG A 147 -8.85 3.71 -13.54
CA ARG A 147 -8.53 3.57 -12.12
C ARG A 147 -7.41 4.52 -11.75
N GLY A 148 -7.43 4.96 -10.50
CA GLY A 148 -6.52 6.00 -10.08
C GLY A 148 -5.98 5.84 -8.68
N GLU A 149 -5.18 6.82 -8.35
CA GLU A 149 -4.60 7.03 -7.03
C GLU A 149 -5.06 8.40 -6.55
N LEU A 150 -5.51 8.47 -5.33
CA LEU A 150 -5.88 9.72 -4.68
C LEU A 150 -4.96 9.95 -3.49
N TYR A 151 -4.12 10.96 -3.58
CA TYR A 151 -3.19 11.37 -2.55
C TYR A 151 -3.76 12.53 -1.74
N PHE A 152 -3.62 12.44 -0.43
CA PHE A 152 -4.05 13.48 0.50
C PHE A 152 -2.83 14.17 1.07
N ASP A 153 -2.74 15.47 0.87
CA ASP A 153 -1.71 16.30 1.50
C ASP A 153 -2.24 16.87 2.80
N THR A 154 -1.45 16.73 3.86
CA THR A 154 -1.82 17.16 5.20
C THR A 154 -0.91 18.25 5.71
N ALA A 155 -1.39 19.04 6.66
CA ALA A 155 -0.55 20.00 7.36
C ALA A 155 0.65 19.32 8.04
N PRO A 156 1.83 19.95 8.08
CA PRO A 156 3.04 19.36 8.67
C PRO A 156 2.97 19.14 10.19
N ALA A 157 1.90 19.51 10.84
CA ALA A 157 1.76 19.42 12.29
C ALA A 157 1.05 18.13 12.72
N GLY A 158 1.80 17.14 13.17
CA GLY A 158 1.36 16.15 14.15
C GLY A 158 0.75 14.83 13.62
N TYR A 159 0.42 14.71 12.36
CA TYR A 159 -0.03 13.44 11.77
C TYR A 159 1.05 12.82 10.88
N GLY A 160 2.31 12.94 11.31
CA GLY A 160 3.45 12.37 10.62
C GLY A 160 3.45 10.85 10.75
N TYR A 161 3.03 10.17 9.71
CA TYR A 161 3.45 8.81 9.48
C TYR A 161 4.81 8.86 8.80
N GLU A 162 5.75 8.10 9.37
CA GLU A 162 7.13 8.03 8.93
C GLU A 162 7.28 7.77 7.43
N ASP A 163 8.32 8.37 6.90
CA ASP A 163 8.83 8.30 5.54
C ASP A 163 8.59 6.97 4.82
N SER A 164 7.68 6.96 3.88
CA SER A 164 7.77 6.00 2.78
C SER A 164 8.91 6.46 1.88
N TYR A 165 10.01 5.75 1.90
CA TYR A 165 11.10 5.88 0.94
C TYR A 165 10.57 5.59 -0.45
N ASP A 166 10.23 6.62 -1.18
CA ASP A 166 10.00 6.59 -2.62
C ASP A 166 11.26 7.10 -3.30
N GLY A 167 11.86 6.24 -4.11
CA GLY A 167 13.15 6.43 -4.75
C GLY A 167 13.38 7.82 -5.34
N GLY A 168 13.97 8.71 -4.55
CA GLY A 168 14.60 9.93 -5.00
C GLY A 168 13.86 11.25 -4.80
N ALA A 169 12.58 11.27 -4.46
CA ALA A 169 11.86 12.49 -4.12
C ALA A 169 11.43 12.45 -2.66
N ARG A 170 12.07 13.27 -1.81
CA ARG A 170 11.58 13.54 -0.45
C ARG A 170 10.22 14.23 -0.56
N ARG A 171 9.13 13.47 -0.57
CA ARG A 171 7.82 14.02 -0.25
C ARG A 171 7.75 14.19 1.26
N ARG A 172 7.90 15.40 1.72
CA ARG A 172 7.70 15.79 3.12
C ARG A 172 6.21 15.62 3.45
N GLY A 173 5.93 14.67 4.31
CA GLY A 173 4.59 14.36 4.78
C GLY A 173 4.21 12.93 4.40
N ALA A 174 3.78 12.16 5.38
CA ALA A 174 3.30 10.82 5.13
C ALA A 174 2.10 10.88 4.20
N VAL A 175 2.22 10.21 3.11
CA VAL A 175 1.22 10.22 2.07
C VAL A 175 0.09 9.28 2.49
N PHE A 176 -1.00 9.86 2.99
CA PHE A 176 -2.24 9.12 3.08
C PHE A 176 -2.82 9.04 1.67
N ALA A 177 -3.00 7.85 1.15
CA ALA A 177 -3.42 7.68 -0.24
C ALA A 177 -4.34 6.47 -0.42
N PHE A 178 -5.25 6.58 -1.37
CA PHE A 178 -6.04 5.48 -1.90
C PHE A 178 -5.44 5.02 -3.22
N TYR A 179 -5.25 3.72 -3.40
CA TYR A 179 -4.62 3.15 -4.58
C TYR A 179 -5.57 2.22 -5.33
N GLY A 180 -5.58 2.31 -6.67
CA GLY A 180 -6.33 1.38 -7.52
C GLY A 180 -7.84 1.49 -7.38
N VAL A 181 -8.36 2.66 -7.05
CA VAL A 181 -9.78 2.92 -6.84
C VAL A 181 -10.37 3.77 -7.97
N ASP A 182 -11.68 3.89 -7.99
CA ASP A 182 -12.33 4.98 -8.70
C ASP A 182 -12.00 6.30 -8.00
N ALA A 183 -10.94 6.95 -8.49
CA ALA A 183 -10.41 8.17 -7.89
C ALA A 183 -11.34 9.36 -8.08
N ASP A 184 -12.21 9.34 -9.10
CA ASP A 184 -13.20 10.37 -9.35
C ASP A 184 -14.32 10.33 -8.32
N ALA A 185 -14.88 9.14 -8.08
CA ALA A 185 -15.91 8.95 -7.08
C ALA A 185 -15.39 9.25 -5.66
N ALA A 186 -14.19 8.76 -5.33
CA ALA A 186 -13.55 9.03 -4.05
C ALA A 186 -13.30 10.54 -3.84
N GLN A 187 -12.74 11.22 -4.85
CA GLN A 187 -12.50 12.66 -4.79
C GLN A 187 -13.81 13.44 -4.62
N CYS A 188 -14.84 13.09 -5.38
CA CYS A 188 -16.15 13.73 -5.29
C CYS A 188 -16.72 13.66 -3.89
N ALA A 189 -16.69 12.50 -3.27
CA ALA A 189 -17.18 12.30 -1.89
C ALA A 189 -16.42 13.17 -0.87
N VAL A 190 -15.10 13.25 -0.99
CA VAL A 190 -14.28 14.11 -0.12
C VAL A 190 -14.57 15.58 -0.36
N GLN A 191 -14.63 16.03 -1.62
CA GLN A 191 -14.88 17.44 -1.96
C GLN A 191 -16.25 17.91 -1.51
N GLN A 192 -17.30 17.11 -1.71
CA GLN A 192 -18.64 17.40 -1.22
C GLN A 192 -18.63 17.65 0.29
N ARG A 193 -17.93 16.81 1.05
CA ARG A 193 -17.88 16.98 2.49
C ARG A 193 -17.04 18.19 2.92
N LEU A 194 -15.88 18.41 2.30
CA LEU A 194 -15.04 19.57 2.57
C LEU A 194 -15.80 20.89 2.28
N SER A 195 -16.57 20.96 1.20
CA SER A 195 -17.37 22.12 0.89
C SER A 195 -18.50 22.37 1.91
N ALA A 196 -19.11 21.29 2.43
CA ALA A 196 -20.13 21.39 3.49
C ALA A 196 -19.52 21.87 4.83
N LEU A 197 -18.32 21.39 5.18
CA LEU A 197 -17.60 21.82 6.38
C LEU A 197 -17.24 23.33 6.30
N ARG A 198 -16.76 23.81 5.15
CA ARG A 198 -16.44 25.23 4.93
C ARG A 198 -17.66 26.11 5.03
N LYS A 199 -18.78 25.74 4.39
CA LYS A 199 -20.04 26.48 4.51
C LYS A 199 -20.58 26.53 5.93
N GLY A 200 -20.43 25.45 6.70
CA GLY A 200 -20.83 25.41 8.11
C GLY A 200 -19.96 26.30 8.99
N ALA A 201 -18.67 26.44 8.69
CA ALA A 201 -17.76 27.35 9.39
C ALA A 201 -18.09 28.82 9.11
N ASP A 202 -18.40 29.17 7.86
CA ASP A 202 -18.75 30.55 7.45
C ASP A 202 -20.13 30.98 7.97
N GLY A 203 -21.06 30.04 8.15
CA GLY A 203 -22.43 30.33 8.66
C GLY A 203 -22.53 30.52 10.19
N ASN A 204 -21.50 30.17 10.95
CA ASN A 204 -21.50 30.27 12.42
C ASN A 204 -20.73 31.51 12.93
N GLY A 205 -20.26 32.36 12.02
CA GLY A 205 -19.46 33.57 12.29
C GLY A 205 -20.23 34.91 12.04
N ALA A 206 -21.56 34.83 11.83
CA ALA A 206 -22.40 36.01 11.61
C ALA A 206 -23.33 36.28 12.85
#